data_c2c9a7d78e462af9ddb28be3d8dedfaa
#
_entry.id   c2c9a7d78e462af9ddb28be3d8dedfaa
#
_cell.length_a   1.000
_cell.length_b   1.000
_cell.length_c   1.000
_cell.angle_alpha   90.00
_cell.angle_beta   90.00
_cell.angle_gamma   90.00
#
_symmetry.space_group_name_H-M   'P 1'
#
loop_
_entity.id
_entity.type
_entity.pdbx_description
1 polymer ?
#
loop_
_entity_poly.entity_id
_entity_poly.type
_entity_poly.pdbx_seq_one_letter_code
_entity_poly.pdbx_strand_id
1 'polypeptide(L)'
;MANIIEEIIKRLQRVNHIIASRTNVSDITFADACVIAQFYHDYQNTNGIIDDVENLARQDGKSLYESAIGLKKEVDKFVSLDLSAWNALDFINMEQSHLKEYKERWDAAKDKATNLWRKYQTESNKLDMMDFNSEDFKTLDAQCDNTKLAYDEAHKQGEILYSIYRQEQLKCGQVHYFEMQFLELLIRKISKLVDVILKNGEHLEKEV
;
A
#
# COMPACT_ATOMS: atom_id res chain seq x y z
N MET A 1 -5.67 -11.28 22.62
CA MET A 1 -6.19 -10.48 21.50
C MET A 1 -5.71 -9.05 21.72
N ALA A 2 -4.99 -8.48 20.77
CA ALA A 2 -4.64 -7.06 20.86
C ALA A 2 -5.96 -6.27 20.92
N ASN A 3 -6.04 -5.30 21.83
CA ASN A 3 -7.20 -4.45 21.98
C ASN A 3 -7.40 -3.67 20.67
N ILE A 4 -8.54 -3.83 20.01
CA ILE A 4 -8.88 -3.15 18.74
C ILE A 4 -8.63 -1.64 18.85
N ILE A 5 -8.98 -1.04 19.98
CA ILE A 5 -8.76 0.39 20.22
C ILE A 5 -7.28 0.73 20.24
N GLU A 6 -6.42 -0.11 20.81
CA GLU A 6 -4.96 0.13 20.79
C GLU A 6 -4.39 0.08 19.36
N GLU A 7 -4.92 -0.81 18.53
CA GLU A 7 -4.52 -0.86 17.11
C GLU A 7 -4.95 0.40 16.36
N ILE A 8 -6.19 0.86 16.57
CA ILE A 8 -6.67 2.13 16.00
C ILE A 8 -5.80 3.29 16.47
N ILE A 9 -5.46 3.36 17.75
CA ILE A 9 -4.58 4.39 18.32
C ILE A 9 -3.23 4.41 17.59
N LYS A 10 -2.54 3.27 17.52
CA LYS A 10 -1.22 3.16 16.87
C LYS A 10 -1.26 3.61 15.41
N ARG A 11 -2.29 3.21 14.69
CA ARG A 11 -2.44 3.56 13.28
C ARG A 11 -2.81 5.03 13.10
N LEU A 12 -3.69 5.57 13.94
CA LEU A 12 -4.03 7.00 13.93
C LEU A 12 -2.82 7.86 14.32
N GLN A 13 -1.99 7.44 15.27
CA GLN A 13 -0.73 8.09 15.61
C GLN A 13 0.18 8.20 14.39
N ARG A 14 0.29 7.13 13.59
CA ARG A 14 1.08 7.14 12.36
C ARG A 14 0.51 8.13 11.33
N VAL A 15 -0.82 8.13 11.14
CA VAL A 15 -1.51 9.10 10.26
C VAL A 15 -1.24 10.53 10.73
N ASN A 16 -1.43 10.82 12.02
CA ASN A 16 -1.18 12.14 12.61
C ASN A 16 0.27 12.59 12.41
N HIS A 17 1.23 11.67 12.58
CA HIS A 17 2.64 11.97 12.38
C HIS A 17 2.96 12.31 10.92
N ILE A 18 2.43 11.54 9.97
CA ILE A 18 2.62 11.80 8.53
C ILE A 18 2.04 13.16 8.17
N ILE A 19 0.80 13.45 8.55
CA ILE A 19 0.14 14.71 8.22
C ILE A 19 0.89 15.90 8.84
N ALA A 20 1.25 15.81 10.11
CA ALA A 20 1.99 16.88 10.81
C ALA A 20 3.38 17.15 10.23
N SER A 21 4.02 16.16 9.62
CA SER A 21 5.36 16.27 9.04
C SER A 21 5.37 16.75 7.58
N ARG A 22 4.20 16.85 6.93
CA ARG A 22 4.04 17.24 5.52
C ARG A 22 3.28 18.56 5.41
N THR A 23 4.01 19.65 5.42
CA THR A 23 3.42 21.01 5.38
C THR A 23 3.24 21.55 3.96
N ASN A 24 3.92 20.95 2.96
CA ASN A 24 3.80 21.32 1.55
C ASN A 24 3.38 20.11 0.72
N VAL A 25 2.64 20.36 -0.35
CA VAL A 25 2.21 19.31 -1.31
C VAL A 25 3.41 18.51 -1.87
N SER A 26 4.53 19.19 -2.14
CA SER A 26 5.77 18.59 -2.66
C SER A 26 6.44 17.59 -1.71
N ASP A 27 6.13 17.66 -0.42
CA ASP A 27 6.73 16.80 0.61
C ASP A 27 5.94 15.50 0.79
N ILE A 28 4.71 15.46 0.25
CA ILE A 28 3.83 14.30 0.35
C ILE A 28 4.25 13.25 -0.67
N THR A 29 4.61 12.07 -0.18
CA THR A 29 4.96 10.94 -1.03
C THR A 29 3.75 10.04 -1.32
N PHE A 30 3.81 9.28 -2.41
CA PHE A 30 2.80 8.26 -2.69
C PHE A 30 2.69 7.23 -1.57
N ALA A 31 3.80 6.88 -0.92
CA ALA A 31 3.82 5.99 0.24
C ALA A 31 3.07 6.57 1.45
N ASP A 32 3.18 7.88 1.71
CA ASP A 32 2.42 8.56 2.75
C ASP A 32 0.90 8.49 2.45
N ALA A 33 0.52 8.78 1.20
CA ALA A 33 -0.88 8.69 0.75
C ALA A 33 -1.44 7.26 0.90
N CYS A 34 -0.65 6.22 0.56
CA CYS A 34 -1.04 4.82 0.75
C CYS A 34 -1.31 4.48 2.22
N VAL A 35 -0.49 4.96 3.16
CA VAL A 35 -0.69 4.70 4.60
C VAL A 35 -2.00 5.31 5.09
N ILE A 36 -2.32 6.52 4.66
CA ILE A 36 -3.55 7.22 5.05
C ILE A 36 -4.77 6.56 4.41
N ALA A 37 -4.69 6.24 3.11
CA ALA A 37 -5.76 5.53 2.40
C ALA A 37 -6.04 4.16 3.03
N GLN A 38 -5.00 3.39 3.40
CA GLN A 38 -5.15 2.11 4.06
C GLN A 38 -5.85 2.24 5.42
N PHE A 39 -5.50 3.26 6.22
CA PHE A 39 -6.21 3.53 7.48
C PHE A 39 -7.69 3.80 7.22
N TYR A 40 -8.01 4.64 6.24
CA TYR A 40 -9.40 4.93 5.87
C TYR A 40 -10.15 3.66 5.43
N HIS A 41 -9.57 2.88 4.51
CA HIS A 41 -10.21 1.67 3.98
C HIS A 41 -10.47 0.59 5.04
N ASP A 42 -9.55 0.44 6.00
CA ASP A 42 -9.70 -0.56 7.06
C ASP A 42 -10.77 -0.18 8.07
N TYR A 43 -11.03 1.12 8.26
CA TYR A 43 -11.99 1.62 9.24
C TYR A 43 -13.21 2.36 8.66
N GLN A 44 -13.35 2.41 7.33
CA GLN A 44 -14.50 3.08 6.69
C GLN A 44 -15.86 2.47 7.11
N ASN A 45 -15.89 1.17 7.40
CA ASN A 45 -17.06 0.49 7.96
C ASN A 45 -17.03 0.53 9.50
N THR A 46 -17.39 1.67 10.06
CA THR A 46 -17.38 1.88 11.51
C THR A 46 -18.41 1.04 12.27
N ASN A 47 -19.42 0.45 11.61
CA ASN A 47 -20.40 -0.39 12.28
C ASN A 47 -19.74 -1.64 12.91
N GLY A 48 -18.79 -2.28 12.19
CA GLY A 48 -18.03 -3.39 12.76
C GLY A 48 -17.18 -2.98 13.97
N ILE A 49 -16.60 -1.77 13.96
CA ILE A 49 -15.86 -1.23 15.11
C ILE A 49 -16.79 -0.99 16.30
N ILE A 50 -18.01 -0.47 16.07
CA ILE A 50 -19.01 -0.23 17.13
C ILE A 50 -19.39 -1.55 17.78
N ASP A 51 -19.69 -2.57 16.98
CA ASP A 51 -20.08 -3.90 17.50
C ASP A 51 -18.93 -4.54 18.31
N ASP A 52 -17.69 -4.43 17.84
CA ASP A 52 -16.52 -4.94 18.55
C ASP A 52 -16.26 -4.20 19.86
N VAL A 53 -16.43 -2.88 19.87
CA VAL A 53 -16.26 -2.03 21.06
C VAL A 53 -17.37 -2.30 22.09
N GLU A 54 -18.62 -2.46 21.66
CA GLU A 54 -19.72 -2.83 22.55
C GLU A 54 -19.51 -4.22 23.18
N ASN A 55 -18.98 -5.18 22.42
CA ASN A 55 -18.63 -6.49 22.94
C ASN A 55 -17.50 -6.45 23.96
N LEU A 56 -16.49 -5.58 23.75
CA LEU A 56 -15.40 -5.35 24.69
C LEU A 56 -15.90 -4.65 25.96
N ALA A 57 -16.79 -3.66 25.84
CA ALA A 57 -17.39 -2.95 26.98
C ALA A 57 -18.14 -3.87 27.94
N ARG A 58 -18.74 -4.96 27.42
CA ARG A 58 -19.42 -5.97 28.24
C ARG A 58 -18.44 -6.87 29.01
N GLN A 59 -17.17 -6.97 28.55
CA GLN A 59 -16.16 -7.85 29.16
C GLN A 59 -15.27 -7.14 30.17
N ASP A 60 -14.84 -5.91 29.86
CA ASP A 60 -13.92 -5.14 30.70
C ASP A 60 -14.10 -3.62 30.49
N GLY A 61 -15.04 -3.04 31.22
CA GLY A 61 -15.39 -1.62 31.08
C GLY A 61 -14.28 -0.65 31.46
N LYS A 62 -13.41 -1.01 32.45
CA LYS A 62 -12.33 -0.11 32.91
C LYS A 62 -11.21 0.00 31.86
N SER A 63 -10.75 -1.13 31.31
CA SER A 63 -9.74 -1.16 30.26
C SER A 63 -10.21 -0.45 28.99
N LEU A 64 -11.49 -0.60 28.65
CA LEU A 64 -12.10 0.10 27.53
C LEU A 64 -12.10 1.62 27.74
N TYR A 65 -12.44 2.08 28.93
CA TYR A 65 -12.47 3.50 29.29
C TYR A 65 -11.07 4.13 29.19
N GLU A 66 -10.04 3.48 29.76
CA GLU A 66 -8.65 3.92 29.68
C GLU A 66 -8.16 4.00 28.22
N SER A 67 -8.49 3.00 27.41
CA SER A 67 -8.18 2.99 25.98
C SER A 67 -8.92 4.10 25.23
N ALA A 68 -10.16 4.39 25.58
CA ALA A 68 -10.95 5.47 25.00
C ALA A 68 -10.34 6.86 25.25
N ILE A 69 -9.77 7.08 26.44
CA ILE A 69 -9.02 8.32 26.76
C ILE A 69 -7.82 8.47 25.80
N GLY A 70 -7.07 7.39 25.59
CA GLY A 70 -5.95 7.37 24.65
C GLY A 70 -6.39 7.69 23.22
N LEU A 71 -7.49 7.09 22.77
CA LEU A 71 -8.04 7.32 21.44
C LEU A 71 -8.56 8.76 21.27
N LYS A 72 -9.23 9.31 22.30
CA LYS A 72 -9.69 10.71 22.31
C LYS A 72 -8.54 11.68 22.08
N LYS A 73 -7.42 11.47 22.75
CA LYS A 73 -6.21 12.29 22.59
C LYS A 73 -5.71 12.28 21.14
N GLU A 74 -5.69 11.15 20.47
CA GLU A 74 -5.24 11.07 19.08
C GLU A 74 -6.26 11.67 18.10
N VAL A 75 -7.55 11.52 18.36
CA VAL A 75 -8.62 12.19 17.60
C VAL A 75 -8.52 13.70 17.72
N ASP A 76 -8.36 14.25 18.92
CA ASP A 76 -8.23 15.69 19.17
C ASP A 76 -6.95 16.23 18.49
N LYS A 77 -5.87 15.45 18.50
CA LYS A 77 -4.64 15.78 17.76
C LYS A 77 -4.91 15.90 16.27
N PHE A 78 -5.60 14.90 15.67
CA PHE A 78 -5.95 14.95 14.24
C PHE A 78 -6.75 16.22 13.90
N VAL A 79 -7.75 16.54 14.71
CA VAL A 79 -8.62 17.74 14.50
C VAL A 79 -7.83 19.04 14.54
N SER A 80 -6.70 19.09 15.24
CA SER A 80 -5.82 20.25 15.33
C SER A 80 -4.79 20.36 14.19
N LEU A 81 -4.70 19.36 13.29
CA LEU A 81 -3.73 19.36 12.19
C LEU A 81 -4.16 20.30 11.06
N ASP A 82 -3.18 20.91 10.41
CA ASP A 82 -3.40 21.63 9.15
C ASP A 82 -3.44 20.63 7.99
N LEU A 83 -4.59 20.55 7.35
CA LEU A 83 -4.84 19.65 6.22
C LEU A 83 -4.73 20.34 4.85
N SER A 84 -4.32 21.60 4.80
CA SER A 84 -4.33 22.41 3.57
C SER A 84 -3.49 21.79 2.45
N ALA A 85 -2.29 21.28 2.76
CA ALA A 85 -1.44 20.61 1.79
C ALA A 85 -2.08 19.32 1.23
N TRP A 86 -2.76 18.57 2.08
CA TRP A 86 -3.42 17.31 1.71
C TRP A 86 -4.71 17.55 0.91
N ASN A 87 -5.44 18.60 1.20
CA ASN A 87 -6.65 18.98 0.45
C ASN A 87 -6.30 19.55 -0.94
N ALA A 88 -5.08 20.06 -1.13
CA ALA A 88 -4.58 20.55 -2.41
C ALA A 88 -3.89 19.46 -3.25
N LEU A 89 -3.72 18.25 -2.72
CA LEU A 89 -3.01 17.15 -3.40
C LEU A 89 -3.85 16.56 -4.53
N ASP A 90 -3.25 16.46 -5.71
CA ASP A 90 -3.84 15.74 -6.84
C ASP A 90 -3.42 14.25 -6.80
N PHE A 91 -4.24 13.43 -6.18
CA PHE A 91 -4.00 11.99 -6.06
C PHE A 91 -3.97 11.26 -7.41
N ILE A 92 -4.73 11.72 -8.40
CA ILE A 92 -4.77 11.10 -9.74
C ILE A 92 -3.44 11.28 -10.46
N ASN A 93 -2.88 12.48 -10.45
CA ASN A 93 -1.60 12.73 -11.09
C ASN A 93 -0.45 12.05 -10.34
N MET A 94 -0.49 11.99 -9.03
CA MET A 94 0.47 11.25 -8.19
C MET A 94 0.44 9.75 -8.52
N GLU A 95 -0.75 9.15 -8.62
CA GLU A 95 -0.95 7.76 -9.01
C GLU A 95 -0.36 7.46 -10.39
N GLN A 96 -0.73 8.26 -11.40
CA GLN A 96 -0.24 8.09 -12.78
C GLN A 96 1.27 8.22 -12.88
N SER A 97 1.86 9.19 -12.20
CA SER A 97 3.31 9.38 -12.16
C SER A 97 4.02 8.19 -11.53
N HIS A 98 3.48 7.67 -10.42
CA HIS A 98 4.03 6.52 -9.72
C HIS A 98 3.98 5.25 -10.58
N LEU A 99 2.82 4.94 -11.18
CA LEU A 99 2.63 3.75 -12.01
C LEU A 99 3.46 3.77 -13.28
N LYS A 100 3.71 4.93 -13.84
CA LYS A 100 4.47 5.09 -15.09
C LYS A 100 5.85 4.46 -14.99
N GLU A 101 6.59 4.74 -13.92
CA GLU A 101 7.93 4.18 -13.72
C GLU A 101 7.94 2.65 -13.67
N TYR A 102 7.01 2.06 -12.92
CA TYR A 102 6.90 0.60 -12.81
C TYR A 102 6.52 -0.05 -14.13
N LYS A 103 5.61 0.57 -14.87
CA LYS A 103 5.21 0.10 -16.20
C LYS A 103 6.37 0.15 -17.18
N GLU A 104 7.13 1.24 -17.25
CA GLU A 104 8.28 1.40 -18.14
C GLU A 104 9.36 0.35 -17.85
N ARG A 105 9.63 0.05 -16.58
CA ARG A 105 10.58 -1.01 -16.19
C ARG A 105 10.12 -2.39 -16.66
N TRP A 106 8.85 -2.70 -16.49
CA TRP A 106 8.28 -3.96 -16.95
C TRP A 106 8.31 -4.07 -18.48
N ASP A 107 7.86 -3.03 -19.20
CA ASP A 107 7.88 -3.00 -20.67
C ASP A 107 9.31 -3.20 -21.22
N ALA A 108 10.30 -2.54 -20.66
CA ALA A 108 11.70 -2.72 -21.04
C ALA A 108 12.23 -4.16 -20.82
N ALA A 109 11.87 -4.79 -19.71
CA ALA A 109 12.24 -6.17 -19.44
C ALA A 109 11.55 -7.15 -20.40
N LYS A 110 10.28 -6.93 -20.72
CA LYS A 110 9.50 -7.70 -21.69
C LYS A 110 10.12 -7.60 -23.10
N ASP A 111 10.48 -6.39 -23.53
CA ASP A 111 11.11 -6.17 -24.83
C ASP A 111 12.48 -6.85 -24.92
N LYS A 112 13.28 -6.78 -23.84
CA LYS A 112 14.57 -7.49 -23.76
C LYS A 112 14.37 -9.00 -23.89
N ALA A 113 13.44 -9.61 -23.17
CA ALA A 113 13.15 -11.03 -23.24
C ALA A 113 12.65 -11.41 -24.66
N THR A 114 11.77 -10.62 -25.26
CA THR A 114 11.25 -10.84 -26.62
C THR A 114 12.38 -10.81 -27.65
N ASN A 115 13.32 -9.89 -27.57
CA ASN A 115 14.43 -9.78 -28.48
C ASN A 115 15.41 -10.95 -28.34
N LEU A 116 15.70 -11.39 -27.11
CA LEU A 116 16.53 -12.57 -26.85
C LEU A 116 15.88 -13.85 -27.37
N TRP A 117 14.56 -14.00 -27.20
CA TRP A 117 13.82 -15.13 -27.75
C TRP A 117 13.90 -15.19 -29.29
N ARG A 118 13.69 -14.07 -29.96
CA ARG A 118 13.83 -14.01 -31.44
C ARG A 118 15.24 -14.35 -31.90
N LYS A 119 16.26 -13.87 -31.16
CA LYS A 119 17.66 -14.19 -31.44
C LYS A 119 17.91 -15.71 -31.27
N TYR A 120 17.48 -16.28 -30.15
CA TYR A 120 17.58 -17.71 -29.89
C TYR A 120 16.93 -18.54 -31.00
N GLN A 121 15.70 -18.22 -31.39
CA GLN A 121 15.02 -18.91 -32.49
C GLN A 121 15.81 -18.81 -33.81
N THR A 122 16.41 -17.67 -34.09
CA THR A 122 17.21 -17.48 -35.30
C THR A 122 18.48 -18.34 -35.27
N GLU A 123 19.15 -18.41 -34.13
CA GLU A 123 20.35 -19.23 -33.92
C GLU A 123 20.01 -20.74 -33.98
N SER A 124 18.95 -21.16 -33.31
CA SER A 124 18.46 -22.55 -33.35
C SER A 124 18.10 -22.99 -34.76
N ASN A 125 17.35 -22.18 -35.52
CA ASN A 125 17.01 -22.50 -36.90
C ASN A 125 18.25 -22.63 -37.83
N LYS A 126 19.33 -21.87 -37.54
CA LYS A 126 20.59 -22.04 -38.28
C LYS A 126 21.31 -23.34 -37.94
N LEU A 127 21.32 -23.71 -36.65
CA LEU A 127 21.91 -24.99 -36.20
C LEU A 127 21.25 -26.20 -36.89
N ASP A 128 19.93 -26.18 -37.05
CA ASP A 128 19.18 -27.25 -37.72
C ASP A 128 19.59 -27.46 -39.19
N MET A 129 20.26 -26.45 -39.81
CA MET A 129 20.71 -26.50 -41.21
C MET A 129 22.21 -26.76 -41.37
N MET A 130 22.96 -26.90 -40.24
CA MET A 130 24.43 -27.05 -40.28
C MET A 130 24.85 -28.52 -40.11
N ASP A 131 26.04 -28.84 -40.65
CA ASP A 131 26.70 -30.11 -40.33
C ASP A 131 27.21 -30.08 -38.87
N PHE A 132 26.67 -30.94 -38.07
CA PHE A 132 26.92 -30.95 -36.62
C PHE A 132 28.35 -31.40 -36.24
N ASN A 133 29.14 -31.92 -37.19
CA ASN A 133 30.56 -32.22 -37.01
C ASN A 133 31.46 -31.00 -37.27
N SER A 134 30.92 -29.89 -37.78
CA SER A 134 31.70 -28.71 -38.10
C SER A 134 32.07 -27.91 -36.83
N GLU A 135 33.18 -27.20 -36.87
CA GLU A 135 33.63 -26.33 -35.82
C GLU A 135 32.70 -25.09 -35.67
N ASP A 136 32.11 -24.66 -36.78
CA ASP A 136 31.11 -23.59 -36.80
C ASP A 136 29.82 -24.00 -36.09
N PHE A 137 29.39 -25.28 -36.20
CA PHE A 137 28.25 -25.80 -35.46
C PHE A 137 28.50 -25.70 -33.97
N LYS A 138 29.63 -26.19 -33.44
CA LYS A 138 29.94 -26.14 -32.01
C LYS A 138 29.99 -24.75 -31.46
N THR A 139 30.50 -23.82 -32.25
CA THR A 139 30.56 -22.37 -31.86
C THR A 139 29.18 -21.77 -31.79
N LEU A 140 28.33 -22.03 -32.78
CA LEU A 140 26.94 -21.55 -32.81
C LEU A 140 26.07 -22.20 -31.75
N ASP A 141 26.28 -23.50 -31.47
CA ASP A 141 25.58 -24.25 -30.42
C ASP A 141 25.84 -23.63 -29.04
N ALA A 142 27.11 -23.40 -28.68
CA ALA A 142 27.46 -22.70 -27.46
C ALA A 142 26.89 -21.26 -27.37
N GLN A 143 26.80 -20.57 -28.50
CA GLN A 143 26.19 -19.24 -28.57
C GLN A 143 24.65 -19.31 -28.37
N CYS A 144 23.99 -20.31 -28.95
CA CYS A 144 22.58 -20.58 -28.81
C CYS A 144 22.21 -20.85 -27.33
N ASP A 145 23.00 -21.71 -26.67
CA ASP A 145 22.83 -21.99 -25.24
C ASP A 145 22.96 -20.74 -24.37
N ASN A 146 23.99 -19.92 -24.63
CA ASN A 146 24.17 -18.65 -23.91
C ASN A 146 22.99 -17.69 -24.15
N THR A 147 22.48 -17.63 -25.38
CA THR A 147 21.32 -16.78 -25.71
C THR A 147 20.06 -17.30 -25.00
N LYS A 148 19.89 -18.63 -24.90
CA LYS A 148 18.79 -19.25 -24.18
C LYS A 148 18.84 -18.93 -22.69
N LEU A 149 20.00 -19.06 -22.06
CA LEU A 149 20.20 -18.70 -20.64
C LEU A 149 19.88 -17.24 -20.38
N ALA A 150 20.37 -16.33 -21.25
CA ALA A 150 20.10 -14.91 -21.15
C ALA A 150 18.60 -14.60 -21.30
N TYR A 151 17.88 -15.30 -22.18
CA TYR A 151 16.44 -15.21 -22.33
C TYR A 151 15.72 -15.66 -21.04
N ASP A 152 16.07 -16.81 -20.50
CA ASP A 152 15.41 -17.39 -19.31
C ASP A 152 15.59 -16.44 -18.10
N GLU A 153 16.77 -15.82 -17.95
CA GLU A 153 17.01 -14.80 -16.93
C GLU A 153 16.20 -13.52 -17.16
N ALA A 154 16.16 -13.01 -18.38
CA ALA A 154 15.39 -11.82 -18.72
C ALA A 154 13.88 -12.04 -18.56
N HIS A 155 13.38 -13.22 -18.92
CA HIS A 155 11.98 -13.61 -18.74
C HIS A 155 11.59 -13.63 -17.25
N LYS A 156 12.41 -14.30 -16.42
CA LYS A 156 12.21 -14.32 -14.96
C LYS A 156 12.21 -12.92 -14.34
N GLN A 157 13.10 -12.05 -14.78
CA GLN A 157 13.12 -10.64 -14.37
C GLN A 157 11.82 -9.91 -14.77
N GLY A 158 11.32 -10.18 -15.98
CA GLY A 158 10.07 -9.62 -16.47
C GLY A 158 8.86 -10.05 -15.61
N GLU A 159 8.80 -11.30 -15.18
CA GLU A 159 7.75 -11.80 -14.28
C GLU A 159 7.77 -11.13 -12.90
N ILE A 160 8.97 -10.93 -12.34
CA ILE A 160 9.15 -10.22 -11.06
C ILE A 160 8.66 -8.77 -11.19
N LEU A 161 9.09 -8.05 -12.23
CA LEU A 161 8.69 -6.66 -12.46
C LEU A 161 7.19 -6.54 -12.74
N TYR A 162 6.57 -7.48 -13.44
CA TYR A 162 5.13 -7.55 -13.61
C TYR A 162 4.40 -7.71 -12.28
N SER A 163 4.87 -8.60 -11.42
CA SER A 163 4.29 -8.80 -10.09
C SER A 163 4.34 -7.51 -9.25
N ILE A 164 5.47 -6.81 -9.27
CA ILE A 164 5.64 -5.52 -8.58
C ILE A 164 4.67 -4.48 -9.16
N TYR A 165 4.61 -4.34 -10.49
CA TYR A 165 3.69 -3.41 -11.15
C TYR A 165 2.23 -3.68 -10.76
N ARG A 166 1.81 -4.96 -10.71
CA ARG A 166 0.45 -5.34 -10.27
C ARG A 166 0.18 -5.00 -8.81
N GLN A 167 1.15 -5.18 -7.93
CA GLN A 167 1.02 -4.77 -6.53
C GLN A 167 0.86 -3.25 -6.40
N GLU A 168 1.65 -2.47 -7.15
CA GLU A 168 1.53 -1.01 -7.16
C GLU A 168 0.19 -0.54 -7.75
N GLN A 169 -0.33 -1.21 -8.78
CA GLN A 169 -1.69 -0.94 -9.28
C GLN A 169 -2.78 -1.12 -8.20
N LEU A 170 -2.65 -2.16 -7.36
CA LEU A 170 -3.61 -2.37 -6.27
C LEU A 170 -3.53 -1.25 -5.22
N LYS A 171 -2.33 -0.78 -4.89
CA LYS A 171 -2.14 0.36 -3.98
C LYS A 171 -2.73 1.65 -4.57
N CYS A 172 -2.51 1.89 -5.85
CA CYS A 172 -3.08 3.03 -6.58
C CYS A 172 -4.61 3.01 -6.53
N GLY A 173 -5.24 1.86 -6.73
CA GLY A 173 -6.69 1.73 -6.64
C GLY A 173 -7.26 2.15 -5.28
N GLN A 174 -6.52 1.92 -4.19
CA GLN A 174 -6.88 2.40 -2.85
C GLN A 174 -6.79 3.92 -2.75
N VAL A 175 -5.74 4.52 -3.26
CA VAL A 175 -5.52 5.98 -3.22
C VAL A 175 -6.48 6.71 -4.15
N HIS A 176 -6.77 6.14 -5.32
CA HIS A 176 -7.67 6.76 -6.31
C HIS A 176 -9.08 7.04 -5.78
N TYR A 177 -9.60 6.15 -4.94
CA TYR A 177 -10.90 6.32 -4.30
C TYR A 177 -10.83 7.02 -2.93
N PHE A 178 -9.63 7.46 -2.52
CA PHE A 178 -9.43 8.15 -1.27
C PHE A 178 -9.48 9.67 -1.48
N GLU A 179 -10.32 10.34 -0.69
CA GLU A 179 -10.36 11.79 -0.56
C GLU A 179 -10.21 12.19 0.91
N MET A 180 -9.46 13.25 1.18
CA MET A 180 -9.17 13.68 2.56
C MET A 180 -10.43 13.96 3.38
N GLN A 181 -11.47 14.48 2.73
CA GLN A 181 -12.79 14.69 3.35
C GLN A 181 -13.42 13.42 3.92
N PHE A 182 -13.17 12.25 3.31
CA PHE A 182 -13.67 10.97 3.82
C PHE A 182 -12.93 10.55 5.09
N LEU A 183 -11.63 10.84 5.17
CA LEU A 183 -10.87 10.63 6.41
C LEU A 183 -11.38 11.53 7.53
N GLU A 184 -11.65 12.81 7.27
CA GLU A 184 -12.25 13.71 8.25
C GLU A 184 -13.61 13.20 8.76
N LEU A 185 -14.47 12.72 7.85
CA LEU A 185 -15.75 12.13 8.23
C LEU A 185 -15.60 10.87 9.07
N LEU A 186 -14.63 10.01 8.73
CA LEU A 186 -14.31 8.82 9.53
C LEU A 186 -13.87 9.20 10.94
N ILE A 187 -12.93 10.16 11.05
CA ILE A 187 -12.44 10.62 12.36
C ILE A 187 -13.56 11.24 13.20
N ARG A 188 -14.49 11.99 12.61
CA ARG A 188 -15.69 12.49 13.30
C ARG A 188 -16.60 11.36 13.82
N LYS A 189 -16.72 10.25 13.07
CA LYS A 189 -17.49 9.08 13.55
C LYS A 189 -16.78 8.39 14.71
N ILE A 190 -15.46 8.22 14.62
CA ILE A 190 -14.64 7.67 15.71
C ILE A 190 -14.75 8.57 16.95
N SER A 191 -14.68 9.89 16.79
CA SER A 191 -14.86 10.85 17.91
C SER A 191 -16.19 10.65 18.63
N LYS A 192 -17.30 10.54 17.89
CA LYS A 192 -18.63 10.31 18.50
C LYS A 192 -18.68 8.99 19.27
N LEU A 193 -18.09 7.92 18.74
CA LEU A 193 -18.01 6.64 19.43
C LEU A 193 -17.23 6.77 20.75
N VAL A 194 -16.07 7.43 20.71
CA VAL A 194 -15.24 7.69 21.90
C VAL A 194 -16.01 8.49 22.94
N ASP A 195 -16.71 9.54 22.53
CA ASP A 195 -17.51 10.38 23.45
C ASP A 195 -18.63 9.56 24.13
N VAL A 196 -19.25 8.61 23.42
CA VAL A 196 -20.24 7.67 24.01
C VAL A 196 -19.60 6.75 25.04
N ILE A 197 -18.43 6.17 24.74
CA ILE A 197 -17.71 5.29 25.66
C ILE A 197 -17.32 6.06 26.93
N LEU A 198 -16.74 7.25 26.79
CA LEU A 198 -16.31 8.07 27.92
C LEU A 198 -17.50 8.47 28.80
N LYS A 199 -18.60 8.90 28.18
CA LYS A 199 -19.81 9.25 28.91
C LYS A 199 -20.40 8.07 29.70
N ASN A 200 -20.40 6.88 29.11
CA ASN A 200 -20.89 5.68 29.78
C ASN A 200 -19.91 5.18 30.86
N GLY A 201 -18.62 5.50 30.73
CA GLY A 201 -17.56 5.09 31.68
C GLY A 201 -17.38 6.02 32.89
N GLU A 202 -17.94 7.26 32.86
CA GLU A 202 -17.82 8.21 33.96
C GLU A 202 -18.37 7.68 35.30
N HIS A 203 -19.22 6.69 35.26
CA HIS A 203 -19.74 6.03 36.47
C HIS A 203 -18.73 5.05 37.09
N LEU A 204 -17.77 4.55 36.31
CA LEU A 204 -16.75 3.59 36.78
C LEU A 204 -15.66 4.26 37.65
N GLU A 205 -15.42 5.58 37.50
CA GLU A 205 -14.47 6.34 38.33
C GLU A 205 -15.04 6.69 39.73
N LYS A 206 -16.37 6.66 39.90
CA LYS A 206 -17.03 7.05 41.14
C LYS A 206 -17.21 5.89 42.13
N GLU A 207 -16.87 4.68 41.72
CA GLU A 207 -16.97 3.46 42.57
C GLU A 207 -15.61 3.02 43.13
N VAL A 208 -14.55 3.84 43.03
CA VAL A 208 -13.24 3.66 43.65
C VAL A 208 -13.02 4.76 44.68
#